data_657b379593fd45e9c9b6528cb6f6e7a7
#
_entry.id   657b379593fd45e9c9b6528cb6f6e7a7
#
_cell.length_a   1.000
_cell.length_b   1.000
_cell.length_c   1.000
_cell.angle_alpha   90.00
_cell.angle_beta   90.00
_cell.angle_gamma   90.00
#
_symmetry.space_group_name_H-M   'P 1'
#
loop_
_entity.id
_entity.type
_entity.pdbx_description
1 polymer ?
#
loop_
_entity_poly.entity_id
_entity_poly.type
_entity_poly.pdbx_seq_one_letter_code
_entity_poly.pdbx_strand_id
1 'polypeptide(L)'
;MALARHYLERGAIVAAFARRGELLQDLAAEFPDQVLCYALDVRDAVALQKAANDLIARIGCPDVVIANAGVSTGTLTENAEDIVAFQQVMDINVMGMVTTFQPFVAAMRTAQAGILVGIASVAGFRGLPGASAYSASKAAVISYLESLRVELRGSGVKVVTICPGYIKTPMTAINPYPMPFILDADEAARRIAHAIERQTVFAVIPWQMNLVGHVLKCLPRWIYDRLFVNAPRKPRVNR
;
A
#
# COMPACT_ATOMS: atom_id res chain seq x y z
N MET A 1 -5.06 -9.63 -3.18
CA MET A 1 -5.29 -11.06 -3.52
C MET A 1 -4.00 -11.72 -4.00
N ALA A 2 -3.36 -11.34 -5.12
CA ALA A 2 -2.14 -12.00 -5.64
C ALA A 2 -1.04 -12.20 -4.57
N LEU A 3 -0.72 -11.17 -3.78
CA LEU A 3 0.29 -11.29 -2.72
C LEU A 3 -0.14 -12.29 -1.60
N ALA A 4 -1.42 -12.32 -1.24
CA ALA A 4 -1.93 -13.30 -0.28
C ALA A 4 -1.79 -14.73 -0.82
N ARG A 5 -2.22 -14.97 -2.06
CA ARG A 5 -2.04 -16.28 -2.72
C ARG A 5 -0.58 -16.71 -2.76
N HIS A 6 0.31 -15.82 -3.14
CA HIS A 6 1.74 -16.09 -3.18
C HIS A 6 2.29 -16.64 -1.85
N TYR A 7 1.84 -16.08 -0.72
CA TYR A 7 2.25 -16.57 0.60
C TYR A 7 1.54 -17.88 0.99
N LEU A 8 0.24 -18.00 0.67
CA LEU A 8 -0.54 -19.23 0.94
C LEU A 8 -0.01 -20.44 0.19
N GLU A 9 0.34 -20.29 -1.09
CA GLU A 9 0.98 -21.33 -1.91
C GLU A 9 2.34 -21.79 -1.35
N ARG A 10 2.95 -20.99 -0.49
CA ARG A 10 4.22 -21.29 0.21
C ARG A 10 4.01 -21.79 1.64
N GLY A 11 2.77 -22.10 2.01
CA GLY A 11 2.42 -22.68 3.31
C GLY A 11 2.26 -21.67 4.45
N ALA A 12 2.18 -20.37 4.17
CA ALA A 12 1.93 -19.37 5.20
C ALA A 12 0.47 -19.41 5.68
N ILE A 13 0.25 -19.00 6.92
CA ILE A 13 -1.08 -18.63 7.43
C ILE A 13 -1.27 -17.14 7.17
N VAL A 14 -2.37 -16.77 6.52
CA VAL A 14 -2.67 -15.38 6.14
C VAL A 14 -3.91 -14.87 6.86
N ALA A 15 -3.75 -13.84 7.67
CA ALA A 15 -4.88 -13.06 8.16
C ALA A 15 -5.23 -11.97 7.12
N ALA A 16 -6.38 -12.10 6.49
CA ALA A 16 -6.80 -11.22 5.41
C ALA A 16 -7.86 -10.22 5.90
N PHE A 17 -7.52 -8.92 5.83
CA PHE A 17 -8.36 -7.81 6.25
C PHE A 17 -8.88 -7.06 5.03
N ALA A 18 -10.20 -7.05 4.80
CA ALA A 18 -10.80 -6.30 3.70
C ALA A 18 -12.29 -6.03 3.94
N ARG A 19 -12.83 -5.00 3.29
CA ARG A 19 -14.27 -4.67 3.38
C ARG A 19 -15.20 -5.68 2.73
N ARG A 20 -14.72 -6.34 1.66
CA ARG A 20 -15.50 -7.31 0.87
C ARG A 20 -15.31 -8.71 1.46
N GLY A 21 -16.23 -9.08 2.37
CA GLY A 21 -16.19 -10.38 3.04
C GLY A 21 -16.25 -11.56 2.07
N GLU A 22 -17.06 -11.45 1.00
CA GLU A 22 -17.19 -12.48 -0.04
C GLU A 22 -15.83 -12.90 -0.62
N LEU A 23 -15.00 -11.92 -1.01
CA LEU A 23 -13.68 -12.21 -1.57
C LEU A 23 -12.71 -12.85 -0.55
N LEU A 24 -12.93 -12.61 0.74
CA LEU A 24 -12.18 -13.27 1.80
C LEU A 24 -12.61 -14.73 1.94
N GLN A 25 -13.91 -14.98 1.86
CA GLN A 25 -14.46 -16.35 1.90
C GLN A 25 -14.02 -17.17 0.69
N ASP A 26 -14.01 -16.58 -0.53
CA ASP A 26 -13.48 -17.24 -1.72
C ASP A 26 -12.01 -17.66 -1.52
N LEU A 27 -11.19 -16.77 -0.93
CA LEU A 27 -9.80 -17.08 -0.64
C LEU A 27 -9.66 -18.18 0.41
N ALA A 28 -10.50 -18.17 1.46
CA ALA A 28 -10.51 -19.20 2.48
C ALA A 28 -10.98 -20.56 1.95
N ALA A 29 -11.91 -20.57 1.01
CA ALA A 29 -12.35 -21.80 0.34
C ALA A 29 -11.25 -22.40 -0.55
N GLU A 30 -10.42 -21.55 -1.18
CA GLU A 30 -9.28 -21.96 -2.01
C GLU A 30 -8.11 -22.52 -1.16
N PHE A 31 -7.93 -21.99 0.06
CA PHE A 31 -6.85 -22.38 0.98
C PHE A 31 -7.42 -22.70 2.37
N PRO A 32 -8.06 -23.85 2.54
CA PRO A 32 -8.63 -24.26 3.82
C PRO A 32 -7.57 -24.26 4.93
N ASP A 33 -7.98 -23.84 6.14
CA ASP A 33 -7.16 -23.81 7.36
C ASP A 33 -5.95 -22.82 7.34
N GLN A 34 -5.69 -22.14 6.21
CA GLN A 34 -4.59 -21.19 6.09
C GLN A 34 -5.05 -19.73 6.10
N VAL A 35 -6.36 -19.44 6.03
CA VAL A 35 -6.87 -18.06 5.93
C VAL A 35 -7.76 -17.71 7.10
N LEU A 36 -7.40 -16.64 7.81
CA LEU A 36 -8.23 -15.98 8.82
C LEU A 36 -8.87 -14.74 8.20
N CYS A 37 -10.20 -14.71 8.11
CA CYS A 37 -10.95 -13.64 7.44
C CYS A 37 -11.45 -12.60 8.44
N TYR A 38 -11.09 -11.33 8.23
CA TYR A 38 -11.57 -10.18 8.99
C TYR A 38 -12.23 -9.16 8.05
N ALA A 39 -13.57 -9.20 7.96
CA ALA A 39 -14.34 -8.25 7.15
C ALA A 39 -14.46 -6.91 7.88
N LEU A 40 -13.58 -5.95 7.57
CA LEU A 40 -13.54 -4.63 8.20
C LEU A 40 -12.99 -3.55 7.26
N ASP A 41 -13.20 -2.29 7.64
CA ASP A 41 -12.59 -1.13 6.99
C ASP A 41 -11.35 -0.69 7.77
N VAL A 42 -10.24 -0.45 7.09
CA VAL A 42 -8.98 0.01 7.70
C VAL A 42 -9.09 1.38 8.37
N ARG A 43 -10.18 2.12 8.12
CA ARG A 43 -10.49 3.38 8.80
C ARG A 43 -11.09 3.17 10.20
N ASP A 44 -11.59 1.98 10.49
CA ASP A 44 -12.14 1.63 11.82
C ASP A 44 -11.03 1.08 12.71
N ALA A 45 -10.39 1.98 13.45
CA ALA A 45 -9.30 1.64 14.36
C ALA A 45 -9.75 0.68 15.48
N VAL A 46 -11.02 0.76 15.92
CA VAL A 46 -11.56 -0.10 16.98
C VAL A 46 -11.74 -1.53 16.46
N ALA A 47 -12.31 -1.68 15.27
CA ALA A 47 -12.45 -3.00 14.64
C ALA A 47 -11.08 -3.63 14.34
N LEU A 48 -10.11 -2.83 13.85
CA LEU A 48 -8.74 -3.29 13.63
C LEU A 48 -8.06 -3.76 14.92
N GLN A 49 -8.18 -2.99 16.01
CA GLN A 49 -7.61 -3.40 17.30
C GLN A 49 -8.22 -4.71 17.81
N LYS A 50 -9.55 -4.88 17.69
CA LYS A 50 -10.23 -6.13 18.08
C LYS A 50 -9.74 -7.32 17.24
N ALA A 51 -9.68 -7.13 15.93
CA ALA A 51 -9.22 -8.18 15.01
C ALA A 51 -7.74 -8.55 15.23
N ALA A 52 -6.88 -7.57 15.51
CA ALA A 52 -5.49 -7.82 15.84
C ALA A 52 -5.34 -8.60 17.17
N ASN A 53 -6.13 -8.25 18.19
CA ASN A 53 -6.12 -8.96 19.47
C ASN A 53 -6.59 -10.43 19.30
N ASP A 54 -7.67 -10.65 18.52
CA ASP A 54 -8.15 -12.01 18.17
C ASP A 54 -7.07 -12.79 17.41
N LEU A 55 -6.45 -12.19 16.41
CA LEU A 55 -5.37 -12.80 15.63
C LEU A 55 -4.20 -13.24 16.53
N ILE A 56 -3.72 -12.31 17.38
CA ILE A 56 -2.59 -12.58 18.28
C ILE A 56 -2.95 -13.69 19.28
N ALA A 57 -4.17 -13.71 19.80
CA ALA A 57 -4.64 -14.75 20.71
C ALA A 57 -4.73 -16.13 20.04
N ARG A 58 -5.07 -16.19 18.76
CA ARG A 58 -5.25 -17.45 18.01
C ARG A 58 -3.95 -18.05 17.49
N ILE A 59 -3.07 -17.25 16.94
CA ILE A 59 -1.88 -17.73 16.23
C ILE A 59 -0.58 -17.05 16.64
N GLY A 60 -0.61 -16.13 17.63
CA GLY A 60 0.57 -15.41 18.07
C GLY A 60 0.85 -14.14 17.29
N CYS A 61 1.99 -13.51 17.58
CA CYS A 61 2.44 -12.30 16.88
C CYS A 61 2.75 -12.62 15.41
N PRO A 62 2.19 -11.88 14.44
CA PRO A 62 2.50 -12.14 13.05
C PRO A 62 3.95 -11.78 12.71
N ASP A 63 4.57 -12.57 11.83
CA ASP A 63 5.92 -12.30 11.32
C ASP A 63 5.95 -11.08 10.39
N VAL A 64 4.88 -10.87 9.62
CA VAL A 64 4.78 -9.80 8.62
C VAL A 64 3.40 -9.16 8.66
N VAL A 65 3.35 -7.84 8.78
CA VAL A 65 2.11 -7.05 8.62
C VAL A 65 2.24 -6.17 7.39
N ILE A 66 1.31 -6.34 6.42
CA ILE A 66 1.35 -5.62 5.14
C ILE A 66 0.17 -4.65 5.05
N ALA A 67 0.43 -3.35 5.18
CA ALA A 67 -0.54 -2.29 4.92
C ALA A 67 -0.64 -2.03 3.42
N ASN A 68 -1.56 -2.75 2.78
CA ASN A 68 -1.78 -2.73 1.32
C ASN A 68 -3.04 -1.96 0.90
N ALA A 69 -3.99 -1.74 1.81
CA ALA A 69 -5.23 -1.03 1.48
C ALA A 69 -4.92 0.34 0.88
N GLY A 70 -5.61 0.67 -0.20
CA GLY A 70 -5.42 1.95 -0.86
C GLY A 70 -6.41 2.17 -1.99
N VAL A 71 -6.68 3.45 -2.24
CA VAL A 71 -7.55 3.91 -3.33
C VAL A 71 -6.87 5.02 -4.11
N SER A 72 -7.29 5.20 -5.35
CA SER A 72 -6.80 6.26 -6.21
C SER A 72 -7.94 6.76 -7.09
N THR A 73 -8.17 8.06 -7.07
CA THR A 73 -9.13 8.75 -7.92
C THR A 73 -8.54 10.05 -8.42
N GLY A 74 -9.05 10.57 -9.53
CA GLY A 74 -8.72 11.90 -9.99
C GLY A 74 -9.28 12.95 -9.04
N THR A 75 -8.49 14.01 -8.77
CA THR A 75 -8.91 15.15 -7.93
C THR A 75 -8.37 16.44 -8.49
N LEU A 76 -9.20 17.47 -8.55
CA LEU A 76 -8.85 18.83 -8.95
C LEU A 76 -9.30 19.80 -7.86
N THR A 77 -8.39 20.61 -7.33
CA THR A 77 -8.67 21.51 -6.19
C THR A 77 -9.71 22.58 -6.52
N GLU A 78 -9.88 22.93 -7.78
CA GLU A 78 -10.92 23.87 -8.26
C GLU A 78 -12.34 23.33 -8.12
N ASN A 79 -12.52 22.03 -7.96
CA ASN A 79 -13.83 21.40 -7.81
C ASN A 79 -14.12 21.11 -6.33
N ALA A 80 -15.10 21.79 -5.78
CA ALA A 80 -15.47 21.66 -4.36
C ALA A 80 -15.87 20.22 -3.97
N GLU A 81 -16.50 19.50 -4.87
CA GLU A 81 -16.91 18.10 -4.68
C GLU A 81 -15.73 17.14 -4.52
N ASP A 82 -14.55 17.48 -5.02
CA ASP A 82 -13.36 16.63 -4.92
C ASP A 82 -12.72 16.65 -3.51
N ILE A 83 -13.14 17.58 -2.63
CA ILE A 83 -12.68 17.61 -1.22
C ILE A 83 -13.01 16.29 -0.51
N VAL A 84 -14.21 15.75 -0.71
CA VAL A 84 -14.64 14.47 -0.12
C VAL A 84 -13.78 13.32 -0.65
N ALA A 85 -13.50 13.31 -1.95
CA ALA A 85 -12.64 12.29 -2.57
C ALA A 85 -11.19 12.42 -2.08
N PHE A 86 -10.70 13.64 -1.91
CA PHE A 86 -9.37 13.92 -1.35
C PHE A 86 -9.25 13.35 0.07
N GLN A 87 -10.22 13.69 0.95
CA GLN A 87 -10.25 13.20 2.32
C GLN A 87 -10.31 11.67 2.36
N GLN A 88 -11.16 11.03 1.56
CA GLN A 88 -11.27 9.58 1.49
C GLN A 88 -9.92 8.92 1.10
N VAL A 89 -9.18 9.51 0.16
CA VAL A 89 -7.85 9.02 -0.23
C VAL A 89 -6.87 9.12 0.94
N MET A 90 -6.87 10.24 1.67
CA MET A 90 -6.00 10.42 2.85
C MET A 90 -6.36 9.44 3.97
N ASP A 91 -7.65 9.29 4.28
CA ASP A 91 -8.14 8.42 5.35
C ASP A 91 -7.77 6.94 5.08
N ILE A 92 -7.91 6.48 3.84
CA ILE A 92 -7.61 5.08 3.51
C ILE A 92 -6.10 4.87 3.35
N ASN A 93 -5.43 5.71 2.55
CA ASN A 93 -4.05 5.45 2.17
C ASN A 93 -3.05 5.79 3.28
N VAL A 94 -3.34 6.82 4.11
CA VAL A 94 -2.44 7.29 5.16
C VAL A 94 -2.91 6.79 6.52
N MET A 95 -4.09 7.22 6.98
CA MET A 95 -4.60 6.80 8.29
C MET A 95 -4.83 5.29 8.35
N GLY A 96 -5.37 4.69 7.29
CA GLY A 96 -5.55 3.24 7.20
C GLY A 96 -4.24 2.45 7.32
N MET A 97 -3.09 2.99 6.88
CA MET A 97 -1.79 2.37 7.10
C MET A 97 -1.36 2.47 8.57
N VAL A 98 -1.50 3.65 9.17
CA VAL A 98 -1.16 3.86 10.59
C VAL A 98 -1.99 2.95 11.48
N THR A 99 -3.31 2.91 11.29
CA THR A 99 -4.23 2.05 12.05
C THR A 99 -3.99 0.56 11.82
N THR A 100 -3.51 0.17 10.64
CA THR A 100 -3.12 -1.23 10.35
C THR A 100 -1.90 -1.65 11.15
N PHE A 101 -0.89 -0.80 11.32
CA PHE A 101 0.34 -1.16 12.04
C PHE A 101 0.21 -1.05 13.55
N GLN A 102 -0.49 -0.02 14.02
CA GLN A 102 -0.54 0.36 15.44
C GLN A 102 -0.82 -0.82 16.39
N PRO A 103 -1.80 -1.73 16.12
CA PRO A 103 -2.11 -2.82 17.04
C PRO A 103 -1.01 -3.88 17.18
N PHE A 104 -0.12 -3.99 16.21
CA PHE A 104 0.91 -5.04 16.16
C PHE A 104 2.27 -4.59 16.69
N VAL A 105 2.56 -3.28 16.67
CA VAL A 105 3.90 -2.75 17.02
C VAL A 105 4.34 -3.17 18.41
N ALA A 106 3.47 -3.11 19.42
CA ALA A 106 3.83 -3.48 20.79
C ALA A 106 4.19 -4.97 20.90
N ALA A 107 3.39 -5.86 20.31
CA ALA A 107 3.63 -7.30 20.31
C ALA A 107 4.94 -7.65 19.57
N MET A 108 5.19 -7.06 18.40
CA MET A 108 6.42 -7.24 17.63
C MET A 108 7.66 -6.76 18.41
N ARG A 109 7.56 -5.61 19.11
CA ARG A 109 8.66 -5.10 19.96
C ARG A 109 8.96 -6.05 21.12
N THR A 110 7.92 -6.61 21.74
CA THR A 110 8.09 -7.59 22.84
C THR A 110 8.73 -8.87 22.31
N ALA A 111 8.34 -9.33 21.13
CA ALA A 111 8.92 -10.49 20.45
C ALA A 111 10.34 -10.20 19.90
N GLN A 112 10.76 -8.95 19.84
CA GLN A 112 11.99 -8.49 19.19
C GLN A 112 12.12 -8.98 17.72
N ALA A 113 11.00 -9.16 17.05
CA ALA A 113 10.90 -9.68 15.69
C ALA A 113 9.65 -9.12 14.99
N GLY A 114 9.68 -9.10 13.66
CA GLY A 114 8.56 -8.71 12.82
C GLY A 114 8.94 -7.75 11.71
N ILE A 115 8.11 -7.74 10.67
CA ILE A 115 8.29 -6.88 9.49
C ILE A 115 7.00 -6.10 9.24
N LEU A 116 7.07 -4.78 9.30
CA LEU A 116 6.00 -3.88 8.87
C LEU A 116 6.24 -3.45 7.43
N VAL A 117 5.31 -3.74 6.54
CA VAL A 117 5.42 -3.47 5.10
C VAL A 117 4.38 -2.45 4.67
N GLY A 118 4.82 -1.28 4.23
CA GLY A 118 3.93 -0.26 3.67
C GLY A 118 3.96 -0.23 2.15
N ILE A 119 2.77 -0.33 1.51
CA ILE A 119 2.64 -0.20 0.06
C ILE A 119 2.41 1.27 -0.30
N ALA A 120 3.49 1.94 -0.68
CA ALA A 120 3.51 3.31 -1.19
C ALA A 120 3.19 3.35 -2.70
N SER A 121 3.92 4.15 -3.47
CA SER A 121 3.89 4.20 -4.94
C SER A 121 4.99 5.11 -5.48
N VAL A 122 5.43 4.92 -6.71
CA VAL A 122 6.26 5.90 -7.44
C VAL A 122 5.55 7.25 -7.62
N ALA A 123 4.21 7.28 -7.56
CA ALA A 123 3.41 8.50 -7.56
C ALA A 123 3.64 9.39 -6.32
N GLY A 124 4.28 8.86 -5.26
CA GLY A 124 4.70 9.63 -4.09
C GLY A 124 6.01 10.39 -4.29
N PHE A 125 6.75 10.19 -5.39
CA PHE A 125 8.02 10.85 -5.62
C PHE A 125 7.87 12.29 -6.15
N ARG A 126 6.77 12.55 -6.87
CA ARG A 126 6.42 13.86 -7.41
C ARG A 126 4.91 14.01 -7.52
N GLY A 127 4.38 15.22 -7.33
CA GLY A 127 2.96 15.50 -7.53
C GLY A 127 2.56 15.28 -8.99
N LEU A 128 1.51 14.51 -9.24
CA LEU A 128 1.00 14.23 -10.58
C LEU A 128 -0.27 15.06 -10.83
N PRO A 129 -0.35 15.86 -11.91
CA PRO A 129 -1.54 16.63 -12.23
C PRO A 129 -2.78 15.75 -12.35
N GLY A 130 -3.90 16.21 -11.74
CA GLY A 130 -5.16 15.43 -11.73
C GLY A 130 -5.18 14.22 -10.78
N ALA A 131 -4.11 14.01 -10.00
CA ALA A 131 -4.02 12.95 -9.00
C ALA A 131 -3.40 13.46 -7.69
N SER A 132 -3.69 14.71 -7.33
CA SER A 132 -3.07 15.43 -6.21
C SER A 132 -3.25 14.70 -4.88
N ALA A 133 -4.48 14.24 -4.56
CA ALA A 133 -4.75 13.49 -3.34
C ALA A 133 -3.93 12.18 -3.27
N TYR A 134 -3.89 11.43 -4.37
CA TYR A 134 -3.15 10.19 -4.43
C TYR A 134 -1.64 10.41 -4.26
N SER A 135 -1.06 11.36 -5.01
CA SER A 135 0.36 11.68 -4.90
C SER A 135 0.74 12.18 -3.51
N ALA A 136 -0.07 13.08 -2.93
CA ALA A 136 0.13 13.56 -1.57
C ALA A 136 0.06 12.41 -0.55
N SER A 137 -0.93 11.53 -0.65
CA SER A 137 -1.07 10.37 0.26
C SER A 137 0.13 9.43 0.16
N LYS A 138 0.64 9.17 -1.06
CA LYS A 138 1.79 8.27 -1.25
C LYS A 138 3.12 8.91 -0.84
N ALA A 139 3.26 10.23 -0.95
CA ALA A 139 4.39 10.96 -0.37
C ALA A 139 4.35 10.92 1.17
N ALA A 140 3.17 11.14 1.76
CA ALA A 140 2.99 11.08 3.21
C ALA A 140 3.36 9.70 3.79
N VAL A 141 2.92 8.60 3.16
CA VAL A 141 3.27 7.26 3.67
C VAL A 141 4.75 6.91 3.48
N ILE A 142 5.42 7.41 2.44
CA ILE A 142 6.88 7.25 2.31
C ILE A 142 7.59 7.91 3.50
N SER A 143 7.23 9.15 3.82
CA SER A 143 7.80 9.89 4.97
C SER A 143 7.46 9.22 6.31
N TYR A 144 6.20 8.77 6.49
CA TYR A 144 5.76 8.04 7.68
C TYR A 144 6.57 6.75 7.90
N LEU A 145 6.74 5.94 6.85
CA LEU A 145 7.49 4.69 6.93
C LEU A 145 8.98 4.91 7.23
N GLU A 146 9.55 5.99 6.73
CA GLU A 146 10.92 6.39 7.04
C GLU A 146 11.06 6.76 8.53
N SER A 147 10.16 7.56 9.08
CA SER A 147 10.11 7.90 10.51
C SER A 147 9.95 6.65 11.37
N LEU A 148 8.95 5.82 11.06
CA LEU A 148 8.67 4.58 11.78
C LEU A 148 9.88 3.62 11.80
N ARG A 149 10.62 3.55 10.69
CA ARG A 149 11.86 2.74 10.60
C ARG A 149 12.93 3.22 11.58
N VAL A 150 13.05 4.53 11.75
CA VAL A 150 14.03 5.12 12.69
C VAL A 150 13.55 4.92 14.14
N GLU A 151 12.26 5.13 14.41
CA GLU A 151 11.65 4.94 15.73
C GLU A 151 11.76 3.49 16.24
N LEU A 152 11.68 2.52 15.33
CA LEU A 152 11.78 1.09 15.67
C LEU A 152 13.23 0.55 15.61
N ARG A 153 14.24 1.40 15.42
CA ARG A 153 15.63 0.98 15.36
C ARG A 153 16.05 0.34 16.71
N GLY A 154 16.63 -0.85 16.63
CA GLY A 154 17.08 -1.61 17.82
C GLY A 154 15.98 -2.44 18.50
N SER A 155 14.72 -2.36 18.04
CA SER A 155 13.60 -3.13 18.61
C SER A 155 13.44 -4.55 18.03
N GLY A 156 14.27 -4.94 17.06
CA GLY A 156 14.09 -6.17 16.29
C GLY A 156 13.09 -6.06 15.13
N VAL A 157 12.19 -5.07 15.16
CA VAL A 157 11.16 -4.85 14.12
C VAL A 157 11.76 -4.15 12.90
N LYS A 158 11.48 -4.67 11.71
CA LYS A 158 11.92 -4.09 10.44
C LYS A 158 10.76 -3.34 9.76
N VAL A 159 11.09 -2.28 9.03
CA VAL A 159 10.11 -1.54 8.21
C VAL A 159 10.58 -1.56 6.76
N VAL A 160 9.68 -2.02 5.88
CA VAL A 160 9.91 -2.15 4.45
C VAL A 160 8.95 -1.23 3.70
N THR A 161 9.49 -0.34 2.88
CA THR A 161 8.71 0.54 2.00
C THR A 161 8.72 -0.01 0.58
N ILE A 162 7.57 -0.38 0.05
CA ILE A 162 7.40 -0.81 -1.33
C ILE A 162 6.78 0.32 -2.15
N CYS A 163 7.43 0.72 -3.22
CA CYS A 163 6.94 1.72 -4.17
C CYS A 163 6.65 1.07 -5.54
N PRO A 164 5.45 0.52 -5.75
CA PRO A 164 5.10 -0.02 -7.05
C PRO A 164 4.98 1.09 -8.11
N GLY A 165 5.34 0.75 -9.36
CA GLY A 165 4.88 1.44 -10.55
C GLY A 165 3.48 0.99 -10.93
N TYR A 166 3.27 0.71 -12.23
CA TYR A 166 1.98 0.24 -12.71
C TYR A 166 1.86 -1.28 -12.55
N ILE A 167 0.73 -1.72 -11.98
CA ILE A 167 0.36 -3.13 -11.87
C ILE A 167 -1.02 -3.30 -12.48
N LYS A 168 -1.25 -4.32 -13.29
CA LYS A 168 -2.55 -4.65 -13.87
C LYS A 168 -3.54 -5.01 -12.77
N THR A 169 -4.47 -4.11 -12.50
CA THR A 169 -5.50 -4.23 -11.46
C THR A 169 -6.75 -3.47 -11.91
N PRO A 170 -7.93 -3.70 -11.29
CA PRO A 170 -9.10 -2.85 -11.55
C PRO A 170 -8.84 -1.35 -11.33
N MET A 171 -7.93 -0.99 -10.41
CA MET A 171 -7.56 0.41 -10.14
C MET A 171 -6.82 1.07 -11.32
N THR A 172 -6.03 0.32 -12.08
CA THR A 172 -5.25 0.81 -13.21
C THR A 172 -5.96 0.64 -14.55
N ALA A 173 -6.94 -0.27 -14.64
CA ALA A 173 -7.69 -0.54 -15.86
C ALA A 173 -8.47 0.68 -16.40
N ILE A 174 -8.81 1.63 -15.51
CA ILE A 174 -9.53 2.85 -15.87
C ILE A 174 -8.63 4.00 -16.36
N ASN A 175 -7.30 3.83 -16.32
CA ASN A 175 -6.38 4.88 -16.73
C ASN A 175 -6.36 5.05 -18.25
N PRO A 176 -6.58 6.29 -18.78
CA PRO A 176 -6.65 6.53 -20.23
C PRO A 176 -5.27 6.82 -20.86
N TYR A 177 -4.18 6.55 -20.14
CA TYR A 177 -2.83 6.91 -20.57
C TYR A 177 -1.87 5.71 -20.55
N PRO A 178 -0.74 5.79 -21.30
CA PRO A 178 0.27 4.75 -21.30
C PRO A 178 0.84 4.48 -19.92
N MET A 179 1.01 3.20 -19.60
CA MET A 179 1.57 2.74 -18.32
C MET A 179 2.86 1.95 -18.59
N PRO A 180 4.00 2.64 -18.73
CA PRO A 180 5.27 1.98 -19.02
C PRO A 180 5.66 1.00 -17.91
N PHE A 181 6.28 -0.10 -18.30
CA PHE A 181 6.76 -1.15 -17.40
C PHE A 181 5.66 -1.75 -16.51
N ILE A 182 4.40 -1.78 -17.00
CA ILE A 182 3.29 -2.39 -16.25
C ILE A 182 3.58 -3.88 -16.00
N LEU A 183 3.34 -4.32 -14.77
CA LEU A 183 3.50 -5.71 -14.37
C LEU A 183 2.15 -6.39 -14.20
N ASP A 184 2.10 -7.70 -14.45
CA ASP A 184 1.00 -8.54 -14.02
C ASP A 184 0.97 -8.63 -12.48
N ALA A 185 -0.23 -8.86 -11.91
CA ALA A 185 -0.40 -8.84 -10.45
C ALA A 185 0.44 -9.91 -9.73
N ASP A 186 0.56 -11.10 -10.33
CA ASP A 186 1.31 -12.22 -9.76
C ASP A 186 2.82 -11.99 -9.82
N GLU A 187 3.32 -11.42 -10.93
CA GLU A 187 4.72 -11.03 -11.05
C GLU A 187 5.08 -9.92 -10.06
N ALA A 188 4.19 -8.93 -9.89
CA ALA A 188 4.37 -7.89 -8.88
C ALA A 188 4.37 -8.47 -7.47
N ALA A 189 3.46 -9.40 -7.15
CA ALA A 189 3.38 -10.09 -5.87
C ALA A 189 4.68 -10.85 -5.57
N ARG A 190 5.21 -11.61 -6.54
CA ARG A 190 6.47 -12.34 -6.40
C ARG A 190 7.64 -11.40 -6.09
N ARG A 191 7.77 -10.29 -6.81
CA ARG A 191 8.85 -9.31 -6.59
C ARG A 191 8.71 -8.58 -5.25
N ILE A 192 7.47 -8.26 -4.84
CA ILE A 192 7.17 -7.65 -3.54
C ILE A 192 7.56 -8.62 -2.42
N ALA A 193 7.11 -9.88 -2.48
CA ALA A 193 7.45 -10.91 -1.49
C ALA A 193 8.97 -11.08 -1.36
N HIS A 194 9.69 -11.16 -2.47
CA HIS A 194 11.15 -11.23 -2.47
C HIS A 194 11.81 -10.03 -1.76
N ALA A 195 11.32 -8.80 -1.99
CA ALA A 195 11.83 -7.61 -1.31
C ALA A 195 11.54 -7.65 0.21
N ILE A 196 10.38 -8.19 0.62
CA ILE A 196 10.00 -8.39 2.03
C ILE A 196 10.91 -9.43 2.69
N GLU A 197 11.08 -10.59 2.08
CA GLU A 197 11.96 -11.66 2.57
C GLU A 197 13.42 -11.18 2.77
N ARG A 198 13.90 -10.33 1.86
CA ARG A 198 15.21 -9.70 1.98
C ARG A 198 15.26 -8.50 2.93
N GLN A 199 14.14 -8.14 3.53
CA GLN A 199 13.99 -6.97 4.40
C GLN A 199 14.54 -5.68 3.74
N THR A 200 14.30 -5.53 2.43
CA THR A 200 14.77 -4.39 1.65
C THR A 200 14.10 -3.12 2.15
N VAL A 201 14.86 -2.23 2.76
CA VAL A 201 14.33 -1.01 3.41
C VAL A 201 13.44 -0.19 2.49
N PHE A 202 13.84 -0.04 1.22
CA PHE A 202 13.10 0.73 0.22
C PHE A 202 13.23 0.04 -1.15
N ALA A 203 12.12 -0.43 -1.69
CA ALA A 203 12.09 -1.13 -2.97
C ALA A 203 11.14 -0.47 -3.97
N VAL A 204 11.62 -0.17 -5.16
CA VAL A 204 10.80 0.29 -6.30
C VAL A 204 10.64 -0.87 -7.28
N ILE A 205 9.40 -1.20 -7.63
CA ILE A 205 9.04 -2.37 -8.43
C ILE A 205 8.14 -1.95 -9.59
N PRO A 206 8.57 -2.17 -10.84
CA PRO A 206 9.87 -2.71 -11.26
C PRO A 206 11.02 -1.69 -11.12
N TRP A 207 12.24 -2.16 -11.14
CA TRP A 207 13.42 -1.32 -10.90
C TRP A 207 13.57 -0.15 -11.90
N GLN A 208 13.10 -0.33 -13.13
CA GLN A 208 13.08 0.74 -14.15
C GLN A 208 12.34 1.99 -13.67
N MET A 209 11.27 1.79 -12.88
CA MET A 209 10.52 2.90 -12.29
C MET A 209 11.30 3.65 -11.21
N ASN A 210 12.34 3.03 -10.64
CA ASN A 210 13.26 3.72 -9.74
C ASN A 210 14.04 4.81 -10.49
N LEU A 211 14.55 4.49 -11.67
CA LEU A 211 15.25 5.46 -12.52
C LEU A 211 14.31 6.59 -12.94
N VAL A 212 13.10 6.24 -13.43
CA VAL A 212 12.07 7.22 -13.80
C VAL A 212 11.74 8.15 -12.62
N GLY A 213 11.55 7.57 -11.44
CA GLY A 213 11.22 8.32 -10.22
C GLY A 213 12.34 9.28 -9.80
N HIS A 214 13.59 8.86 -9.87
CA HIS A 214 14.74 9.72 -9.58
C HIS A 214 14.87 10.87 -10.59
N VAL A 215 14.74 10.58 -11.88
CA VAL A 215 14.76 11.61 -12.92
C VAL A 215 13.65 12.64 -12.67
N LEU A 216 12.41 12.20 -12.43
CA LEU A 216 11.30 13.08 -12.12
C LEU A 216 11.56 13.92 -10.87
N LYS A 217 12.14 13.34 -9.83
CA LYS A 217 12.44 14.04 -8.57
C LYS A 217 13.51 15.11 -8.75
N CYS A 218 14.52 14.85 -9.56
CA CYS A 218 15.63 15.79 -9.82
C CYS A 218 15.28 16.84 -10.88
N LEU A 219 14.22 16.65 -11.67
CA LEU A 219 13.85 17.55 -12.74
C LEU A 219 13.52 18.95 -12.20
N PRO A 220 14.14 20.04 -12.68
CA PRO A 220 13.78 21.42 -12.30
C PRO A 220 12.27 21.67 -12.48
N ARG A 221 11.67 22.45 -11.56
CA ARG A 221 10.21 22.68 -11.55
C ARG A 221 9.68 23.21 -12.87
N TRP A 222 10.35 24.21 -13.46
CA TRP A 222 9.92 24.81 -14.71
C TRP A 222 9.91 23.83 -15.90
N ILE A 223 10.85 22.86 -15.93
CA ILE A 223 10.85 21.80 -16.94
C ILE A 223 9.69 20.84 -16.68
N TYR A 224 9.52 20.44 -15.43
CA TYR A 224 8.42 19.54 -15.04
C TYR A 224 7.06 20.15 -15.42
N ASP A 225 6.83 21.40 -15.06
CA ASP A 225 5.56 22.11 -15.34
C ASP A 225 5.27 22.13 -16.85
N ARG A 226 6.28 22.46 -17.66
CA ARG A 226 6.14 22.49 -19.13
C ARG A 226 5.84 21.11 -19.73
N LEU A 227 6.42 20.06 -19.19
CA LEU A 227 6.19 18.69 -19.67
C LEU A 227 4.84 18.12 -19.24
N PHE A 228 4.37 18.48 -18.05
CA PHE A 228 3.21 17.85 -17.42
C PHE A 228 1.94 18.71 -17.44
N VAL A 229 1.96 19.97 -17.89
CA VAL A 229 0.77 20.83 -17.96
C VAL A 229 -0.38 20.21 -18.76
N ASN A 230 -0.07 19.48 -19.82
CA ASN A 230 -1.04 18.78 -20.68
C ASN A 230 -1.05 17.26 -20.48
N ALA A 231 -0.45 16.77 -19.38
CA ALA A 231 -0.43 15.34 -19.12
C ALA A 231 -1.86 14.78 -18.94
N PRO A 232 -2.15 13.57 -19.46
CA PRO A 232 -3.44 12.92 -19.26
C PRO A 232 -3.74 12.77 -17.77
N ARG A 233 -4.95 13.12 -17.38
CA ARG A 233 -5.40 13.11 -15.99
C ARG A 233 -6.16 11.82 -15.69
N LYS A 234 -6.06 11.37 -14.45
CA LYS A 234 -6.85 10.24 -13.97
C LYS A 234 -8.33 10.61 -13.94
N PRO A 235 -9.25 9.70 -14.33
CA PRO A 235 -10.69 9.96 -14.25
C PRO A 235 -11.11 10.31 -12.81
N ARG A 236 -11.94 11.33 -12.70
CA ARG A 236 -12.66 11.67 -11.47
C ARG A 236 -13.83 10.70 -11.33
N VAL A 237 -14.16 10.33 -10.09
CA VAL A 237 -15.38 9.56 -9.83
C VAL A 237 -16.56 10.52 -9.96
N ASN A 238 -17.24 10.49 -11.11
CA ASN A 238 -18.55 11.13 -11.22
C ASN A 238 -19.51 10.34 -10.32
N ARG A 239 -20.04 10.97 -9.32
CA ARG A 239 -21.17 10.48 -8.53
C ARG A 239 -22.47 10.84 -9.21
#